data_52794560178d5afa2ab89149cd1d093f
#
_entry.id   52794560178d5afa2ab89149cd1d093f
#
_cell.length_a   1.000
_cell.length_b   1.000
_cell.length_c   1.000
_cell.angle_alpha   90.00
_cell.angle_beta   90.00
_cell.angle_gamma   90.00
#
_symmetry.space_group_name_H-M   'P 1'
#
loop_
_entity.id
_entity.type
_entity.pdbx_description
1 polymer ?
#
loop_
_entity_poly.entity_id
_entity_poly.type
_entity_poly.pdbx_seq_one_letter_code
_entity_poly.pdbx_strand_id
1 'polypeptide(L)'
;MARVLVVDDAAFMRKMVSDVLLGGGHEVVGEAGDGVEAVARYQELRPEVTTLDITMPEKDGLSALRDIIALDPAARVVMCSALGQESKVLESIKLGAKDFVVKPFQADRVLGAVAKALS
;
A
#
# COMPACT_ATOMS: atom_id res chain seq x y z
N MET A 1 -12.35 8.07 -7.98
CA MET A 1 -12.63 7.38 -6.72
C MET A 1 -12.27 5.89 -6.83
N ALA A 2 -11.53 5.37 -5.86
CA ALA A 2 -11.04 3.99 -5.89
C ALA A 2 -11.35 3.27 -4.59
N ARG A 3 -11.42 1.93 -4.68
CA ARG A 3 -11.51 1.03 -3.52
C ARG A 3 -10.09 0.70 -3.09
N VAL A 4 -9.72 1.09 -1.86
CA VAL A 4 -8.34 1.00 -1.39
C VAL A 4 -8.23 0.09 -0.16
N LEU A 5 -7.23 -0.80 -0.18
CA LEU A 5 -6.81 -1.58 0.98
C LEU A 5 -5.62 -0.87 1.62
N VAL A 6 -5.70 -0.61 2.92
CA VAL A 6 -4.64 0.10 3.67
C VAL A 6 -3.90 -0.88 4.55
N VAL A 7 -2.59 -1.01 4.34
CA VAL A 7 -1.75 -1.97 5.07
C VAL A 7 -0.59 -1.25 5.76
N ASP A 8 -0.58 -1.34 7.09
CA ASP A 8 0.48 -0.79 7.94
C ASP A 8 0.36 -1.48 9.30
N ASP A 9 1.47 -1.79 9.95
CA ASP A 9 1.43 -2.45 11.25
C ASP A 9 1.02 -1.51 12.39
N ALA A 10 1.12 -0.20 12.19
CA ALA A 10 0.69 0.79 13.18
C ALA A 10 -0.75 1.24 12.91
N ALA A 11 -1.64 0.97 13.87
CA ALA A 11 -3.05 1.33 13.74
C ALA A 11 -3.23 2.84 13.50
N PHE A 12 -2.42 3.66 14.14
CA PHE A 12 -2.52 5.11 13.98
C PHE A 12 -2.13 5.53 12.55
N MET A 13 -1.16 4.86 11.94
CA MET A 13 -0.78 5.13 10.54
C MET A 13 -1.89 4.70 9.58
N ARG A 14 -2.53 3.55 9.84
CA ARG A 14 -3.68 3.13 9.03
C ARG A 14 -4.78 4.17 9.07
N LYS A 15 -5.04 4.73 10.26
CA LYS A 15 -6.04 5.79 10.40
C LYS A 15 -5.66 7.03 9.62
N MET A 16 -4.40 7.46 9.70
CA MET A 16 -3.92 8.63 8.97
C MET A 16 -4.10 8.48 7.45
N VAL A 17 -3.66 7.35 6.93
CA VAL A 17 -3.77 7.07 5.49
C VAL A 17 -5.24 6.98 5.09
N SER A 18 -6.07 6.31 5.90
CA SER A 18 -7.50 6.17 5.62
C SER A 18 -8.18 7.54 5.59
N ASP A 19 -7.88 8.41 6.55
CA ASP A 19 -8.47 9.77 6.59
C ASP A 19 -8.09 10.57 5.35
N VAL A 20 -6.84 10.47 4.91
CA VAL A 20 -6.37 11.14 3.70
C VAL A 20 -7.13 10.62 2.47
N LEU A 21 -7.27 9.31 2.35
CA LEU A 21 -7.97 8.70 1.20
C LEU A 21 -9.44 9.08 1.18
N LEU A 22 -10.11 9.02 2.33
CA LEU A 22 -11.51 9.42 2.44
C LEU A 22 -11.70 10.88 2.08
N GLY A 23 -10.79 11.76 2.55
CA GLY A 23 -10.81 13.18 2.20
C GLY A 23 -10.62 13.42 0.71
N GLY A 24 -9.94 12.53 0.01
CA GLY A 24 -9.74 12.59 -1.44
C GLY A 24 -10.84 11.93 -2.26
N GLY A 25 -11.90 11.44 -1.62
CA GLY A 25 -13.03 10.84 -2.31
C GLY A 25 -12.86 9.34 -2.58
N HIS A 26 -11.86 8.69 -2.00
CA HIS A 26 -11.68 7.24 -2.14
C HIS A 26 -12.43 6.48 -1.05
N GLU A 27 -12.62 5.19 -1.27
CA GLU A 27 -13.24 4.30 -0.31
C GLU A 27 -12.16 3.37 0.28
N VAL A 28 -12.11 3.25 1.60
CA VAL A 28 -11.22 2.30 2.27
C VAL A 28 -12.04 1.03 2.52
N VAL A 29 -11.73 -0.03 1.74
CA VAL A 29 -12.52 -1.27 1.79
C VAL A 29 -12.01 -2.25 2.84
N GLY A 30 -10.81 -2.03 3.38
CA GLY A 30 -10.26 -2.89 4.42
C GLY A 30 -8.90 -2.39 4.88
N GLU A 31 -8.43 -3.02 5.96
CA GLU A 31 -7.11 -2.73 6.55
C GLU A 31 -6.42 -4.05 6.87
N ALA A 32 -5.09 -4.01 6.93
CA ALA A 32 -4.30 -5.15 7.37
C ALA A 32 -3.10 -4.65 8.18
N GLY A 33 -2.68 -5.41 9.17
CA GLY A 33 -1.60 -5.05 10.09
C GLY A 33 -0.28 -5.77 9.85
N ASP A 34 -0.22 -6.72 8.92
CA ASP A 34 1.01 -7.42 8.55
C ASP A 34 0.88 -7.98 7.13
N GLY A 35 1.98 -8.55 6.64
CA GLY A 35 2.01 -9.04 5.27
C GLY A 35 1.15 -10.27 5.02
N VAL A 36 0.96 -11.13 6.02
CA VAL A 36 0.10 -12.30 5.88
C VAL A 36 -1.36 -11.86 5.72
N GLU A 37 -1.79 -10.96 6.59
CA GLU A 37 -3.14 -10.41 6.54
C GLU A 37 -3.36 -9.62 5.26
N ALA A 38 -2.34 -8.89 4.79
CA ALA A 38 -2.41 -8.13 3.55
C ALA A 38 -2.74 -9.00 2.36
N VAL A 39 -2.07 -10.14 2.22
CA VAL A 39 -2.32 -11.07 1.11
C VAL A 39 -3.73 -11.66 1.21
N ALA A 40 -4.14 -12.07 2.41
CA ALA A 40 -5.48 -12.63 2.63
C ALA A 40 -6.57 -11.60 2.30
N ARG A 41 -6.40 -10.36 2.75
CA ARG A 41 -7.35 -9.28 2.48
C ARG A 41 -7.38 -8.93 0.99
N TYR A 42 -6.22 -8.95 0.32
CA TYR A 42 -6.18 -8.71 -1.12
C TYR A 42 -7.01 -9.74 -1.88
N GLN A 43 -6.85 -11.01 -1.54
CA GLN A 43 -7.63 -12.08 -2.18
C GLN A 43 -9.13 -11.90 -1.96
N GLU A 44 -9.51 -11.54 -0.75
CA GLU A 44 -10.92 -11.41 -0.36
C GLU A 44 -11.56 -10.19 -1.01
N LEU A 45 -10.88 -9.04 -0.97
CA LEU A 45 -11.48 -7.75 -1.31
C LEU A 45 -11.21 -7.30 -2.74
N ARG A 46 -10.13 -7.76 -3.33
CA ARG A 46 -9.68 -7.35 -4.67
C ARG A 46 -9.76 -5.84 -4.85
N PRO A 47 -9.01 -5.08 -4.03
CA PRO A 47 -9.05 -3.61 -4.11
C PRO A 47 -8.48 -3.11 -5.43
N GLU A 48 -8.84 -1.88 -5.80
CA GLU A 48 -8.29 -1.25 -6.99
C GLU A 48 -6.86 -0.76 -6.75
N VAL A 49 -6.57 -0.31 -5.51
CA VAL A 49 -5.23 0.12 -5.10
C VAL A 49 -4.97 -0.40 -3.69
N THR A 50 -3.73 -0.77 -3.41
CA THR A 50 -3.29 -1.15 -2.06
C THR A 50 -2.15 -0.23 -1.65
N THR A 51 -2.25 0.39 -0.46
CA THR A 51 -1.10 1.06 0.15
C THR A 51 -0.45 0.06 1.10
N LEU A 52 0.86 -0.15 0.98
CA LEU A 52 1.55 -1.27 1.62
C LEU A 52 2.85 -0.81 2.25
N ASP A 53 2.92 -0.88 3.58
CA ASP A 53 4.14 -0.55 4.32
C ASP A 53 5.23 -1.60 4.02
N ILE A 54 6.48 -1.14 3.92
CA ILE A 54 7.61 -2.03 3.63
C ILE A 54 7.96 -2.87 4.85
N THR A 55 8.02 -2.27 6.05
CA THR A 55 8.47 -2.96 7.26
C THR A 55 7.29 -3.35 8.14
N MET A 56 7.04 -4.64 8.25
CA MET A 56 5.94 -5.18 9.08
C MET A 56 6.37 -6.51 9.69
N PRO A 57 5.77 -6.90 10.84
CA PRO A 57 6.03 -8.22 11.42
C PRO A 57 5.42 -9.34 10.57
N GLU A 58 5.75 -10.56 10.88
CA GLU A 58 5.30 -11.81 10.24
C GLU A 58 5.82 -11.93 8.80
N LYS A 59 5.27 -11.12 7.89
CA LYS A 59 5.69 -11.06 6.50
C LYS A 59 5.84 -9.57 6.13
N ASP A 60 7.03 -9.18 5.67
CA ASP A 60 7.28 -7.77 5.33
C ASP A 60 6.58 -7.36 4.02
N GLY A 61 6.64 -6.06 3.72
CA GLY A 61 5.94 -5.51 2.56
C GLY A 61 6.45 -6.04 1.23
N LEU A 62 7.76 -6.28 1.09
CA LEU A 62 8.31 -6.81 -0.16
C LEU A 62 7.80 -8.22 -0.42
N SER A 63 7.77 -9.07 0.60
CA SER A 63 7.26 -10.43 0.48
C SER A 63 5.76 -10.43 0.19
N ALA A 64 5.00 -9.55 0.84
CA ALA A 64 3.57 -9.41 0.58
C ALA A 64 3.34 -8.92 -0.86
N LEU A 65 4.15 -7.97 -1.33
CA LEU A 65 4.06 -7.48 -2.71
C LEU A 65 4.28 -8.60 -3.71
N ARG A 66 5.32 -9.44 -3.50
CA ARG A 66 5.57 -10.58 -4.37
C ARG A 66 4.35 -11.50 -4.46
N ASP A 67 3.75 -11.79 -3.31
CA ASP A 67 2.59 -12.69 -3.27
C ASP A 67 1.38 -12.06 -3.96
N ILE A 68 1.14 -10.76 -3.74
CA ILE A 68 0.03 -10.04 -4.38
C ILE A 68 0.21 -10.01 -5.90
N ILE A 69 1.41 -9.70 -6.38
CA ILE A 69 1.69 -9.67 -7.82
C ILE A 69 1.56 -11.06 -8.43
N ALA A 70 1.95 -12.11 -7.68
CA ALA A 70 1.77 -13.49 -8.16
C ALA A 70 0.29 -13.86 -8.30
N LEU A 71 -0.56 -13.37 -7.39
CA LEU A 71 -2.01 -13.59 -7.44
C LEU A 71 -2.67 -12.76 -8.54
N ASP A 72 -2.16 -11.56 -8.77
CA ASP A 72 -2.76 -10.62 -9.72
C ASP A 72 -1.63 -9.73 -10.30
N PRO A 73 -1.12 -10.09 -11.47
CA PRO A 73 -0.05 -9.29 -12.11
C PRO A 73 -0.46 -7.86 -12.43
N ALA A 74 -1.76 -7.57 -12.46
CA ALA A 74 -2.27 -6.22 -12.70
C ALA A 74 -2.50 -5.44 -11.41
N ALA A 75 -2.15 -5.99 -10.25
CA ALA A 75 -2.34 -5.33 -8.96
C ALA A 75 -1.65 -3.96 -8.94
N ARG A 76 -2.33 -2.98 -8.37
CA ARG A 76 -1.82 -1.62 -8.22
C ARG A 76 -1.46 -1.41 -6.76
N VAL A 77 -0.15 -1.29 -6.50
CA VAL A 77 0.37 -1.18 -5.14
C VAL A 77 1.21 0.08 -5.03
N VAL A 78 0.95 0.87 -3.99
CA VAL A 78 1.75 2.04 -3.60
C VAL A 78 2.48 1.68 -2.31
N MET A 79 3.81 1.69 -2.34
CA MET A 79 4.60 1.37 -1.15
C MET A 79 4.70 2.56 -0.21
N CYS A 80 4.73 2.30 1.08
CA CYS A 80 4.96 3.31 2.11
C CYS A 80 6.28 2.98 2.79
N SER A 81 7.26 3.89 2.71
CA SER A 81 8.61 3.64 3.22
C SER A 81 9.00 4.65 4.29
N ALA A 82 9.96 4.27 5.14
CA ALA A 82 10.63 5.19 6.04
C ALA A 82 11.87 5.75 5.36
N LEU A 83 12.46 6.79 5.92
CA LEU A 83 13.75 7.29 5.45
C LEU A 83 14.79 6.19 5.58
N GLY A 84 15.70 6.11 4.61
CA GLY A 84 16.76 5.12 4.62
C GLY A 84 16.40 3.79 3.99
N GLN A 85 15.23 3.67 3.37
CA GLN A 85 14.78 2.43 2.73
C GLN A 85 14.81 2.47 1.20
N GLU A 86 15.67 3.33 0.61
CA GLU A 86 15.71 3.56 -0.83
C GLU A 86 15.97 2.28 -1.63
N SER A 87 16.83 1.39 -1.13
CA SER A 87 17.11 0.12 -1.82
C SER A 87 15.89 -0.79 -1.86
N LYS A 88 15.10 -0.80 -0.78
CA LYS A 88 13.86 -1.59 -0.72
C LYS A 88 12.78 -1.00 -1.61
N VAL A 89 12.71 0.34 -1.69
CA VAL A 89 11.79 1.02 -2.61
C VAL A 89 12.12 0.63 -4.04
N LEU A 90 13.41 0.69 -4.41
CA LEU A 90 13.83 0.33 -5.76
C LEU A 90 13.48 -1.12 -6.08
N GLU A 91 13.70 -2.02 -5.12
CA GLU A 91 13.33 -3.44 -5.28
C GLU A 91 11.82 -3.59 -5.48
N SER A 92 11.01 -2.85 -4.72
CA SER A 92 9.56 -2.91 -4.84
C SER A 92 9.07 -2.47 -6.22
N ILE A 93 9.68 -1.43 -6.78
CA ILE A 93 9.33 -0.95 -8.13
C ILE A 93 9.66 -2.04 -9.16
N LYS A 94 10.82 -2.69 -9.02
CA LYS A 94 11.21 -3.79 -9.92
C LYS A 94 10.24 -4.97 -9.82
N LEU A 95 9.64 -5.18 -8.64
CA LEU A 95 8.67 -6.25 -8.42
C LEU A 95 7.27 -5.90 -8.95
N GLY A 96 7.02 -4.65 -9.27
CA GLY A 96 5.75 -4.25 -9.88
C GLY A 96 4.95 -3.20 -9.12
N ALA A 97 5.48 -2.64 -8.03
CA ALA A 97 4.82 -1.52 -7.35
C ALA A 97 4.72 -0.33 -8.30
N LYS A 98 3.63 0.41 -8.23
CA LYS A 98 3.36 1.51 -9.16
C LYS A 98 3.96 2.82 -8.71
N ASP A 99 4.08 3.05 -7.41
CA ASP A 99 4.66 4.26 -6.85
C ASP A 99 5.00 4.01 -5.39
N PHE A 100 5.54 5.03 -4.74
CA PHE A 100 5.85 4.97 -3.30
C PHE A 100 5.67 6.35 -2.67
N VAL A 101 5.50 6.36 -1.33
CA VAL A 101 5.51 7.57 -0.52
C VAL A 101 6.43 7.35 0.67
N VAL A 102 7.07 8.41 1.16
CA VAL A 102 8.03 8.35 2.28
C VAL A 102 7.39 8.96 3.52
N LYS A 103 7.47 8.27 4.65
CA LYS A 103 6.96 8.75 5.93
C LYS A 103 7.92 9.78 6.55
N PRO A 104 7.43 10.83 7.21
CA PRO A 104 6.04 11.24 7.28
C PRO A 104 5.59 11.87 5.95
N PHE A 105 4.44 11.47 5.46
CA PHE A 105 3.96 11.94 4.16
C PHE A 105 2.82 12.95 4.32
N GLN A 106 2.66 13.79 3.31
CA GLN A 106 1.57 14.75 3.23
C GLN A 106 0.41 14.17 2.42
N ALA A 107 -0.78 14.70 2.67
CA ALA A 107 -2.01 14.21 2.03
C ALA A 107 -1.93 14.23 0.51
N ASP A 108 -1.45 15.33 -0.06
CA ASP A 108 -1.36 15.47 -1.52
C ASP A 108 -0.39 14.48 -2.15
N ARG A 109 0.68 14.11 -1.43
CA ARG A 109 1.65 13.12 -1.92
C ARG A 109 1.01 11.73 -1.97
N VAL A 110 0.23 11.35 -0.95
CA VAL A 110 -0.48 10.07 -0.93
C VAL A 110 -1.53 10.01 -2.04
N LEU A 111 -2.33 11.07 -2.17
CA LEU A 111 -3.38 11.12 -3.19
C LEU A 111 -2.78 11.12 -4.60
N GLY A 112 -1.65 11.81 -4.80
CA GLY A 112 -0.95 11.80 -6.08
C GLY A 112 -0.43 10.42 -6.45
N ALA A 113 0.11 9.67 -5.48
CA ALA A 113 0.61 8.32 -5.71
C ALA A 113 -0.53 7.37 -6.07
N VAL A 114 -1.67 7.48 -5.39
CA VAL A 114 -2.85 6.67 -5.69
C VAL A 114 -3.38 6.98 -7.10
N ALA A 115 -3.45 8.26 -7.46
CA ALA A 115 -3.88 8.68 -8.80
C ALA A 115 -2.96 8.12 -9.87
N LYS A 116 -1.64 8.16 -9.64
CA LYS A 116 -0.66 7.61 -10.58
C LYS A 116 -0.82 6.11 -10.72
N ALA A 117 -1.08 5.40 -9.63
CA ALA A 117 -1.27 3.95 -9.67
C ALA A 117 -2.52 3.56 -10.47
N LEU A 118 -3.54 4.42 -10.48
CA LEU A 118 -4.79 4.17 -11.21
C LEU A 118 -4.70 4.48 -12.70
N SER A 119 -3.73 5.28 -13.10
CA SER A 119 -3.62 5.73 -14.50
C SER A 119 -2.97 4.70 -15.44
#